data_171440b38050523357ae5414ae629139
#
_entry.id   171440b38050523357ae5414ae629139
#
_cell.length_a   1.000
_cell.length_b   1.000
_cell.length_c   1.000
_cell.angle_alpha   90.00
_cell.angle_beta   90.00
_cell.angle_gamma   90.00
#
_symmetry.space_group_name_H-M   'P 1'
#
loop_
_entity.id
_entity.type
_entity.pdbx_description
1 polymer ?
#
loop_
_entity_poly.entity_id
_entity_poly.type
_entity_poly.pdbx_seq_one_letter_code
_entity_poly.pdbx_strand_id
1 'polypeptide(L)'
;MDKFIIKGGKRLHGEVVISGAKNAAVAIIPAVAMAESPCRIENVPNISDVKLSARILTAMGATVRWLGKNTVEIDPTTIHTNVVPSELGRKMRGSYYNIGALLGRCSKAIVPLPGGCDFGVRPIDQHIKGFKALGCTYSLNDGMIEVSAKELRGAHIYLDMVTVGATMNIILAAVKAKGLTVIENAAREPHVVDLANFLNSMGANISGAGTDVIKIRGVEHLKGITYSIIPDQIEAGTYMAAAAATRGDVLVKNVTPKHLESITAKLMEMGVTVVEYDDAVRVRCDGPLSKCNVKTMPHPGFPTDMQPQIAALLSIAQGTSILNESVWENRFRYVEELKRMGAQITVAGKSAIIEGVEYLKGAPVRATDLRAGAAMIIAGLAAHGVTKIEDIEHIQRGYEDIVEKFVGLGADMYLMLDPTNSDTAKIG
;
A
#
# COMPACT_ATOMS: atom_id res chain seq x y z
N MET A 1 -16.43 -10.27 -16.97
CA MET A 1 -15.53 -9.54 -16.03
C MET A 1 -14.63 -8.60 -16.82
N ASP A 2 -14.47 -7.38 -16.32
CA ASP A 2 -13.61 -6.38 -16.95
C ASP A 2 -12.16 -6.84 -17.00
N LYS A 3 -11.41 -6.44 -18.04
CA LYS A 3 -10.03 -6.88 -18.26
C LYS A 3 -9.16 -5.73 -18.73
N PHE A 4 -7.89 -5.75 -18.39
CA PHE A 4 -6.90 -4.92 -19.07
C PHE A 4 -6.33 -5.69 -20.27
N ILE A 5 -6.27 -5.01 -21.41
CA ILE A 5 -5.64 -5.52 -22.64
C ILE A 5 -4.39 -4.70 -22.88
N ILE A 6 -3.25 -5.38 -23.04
CA ILE A 6 -1.94 -4.77 -23.26
C ILE A 6 -1.31 -5.40 -24.50
N LYS A 7 -0.96 -4.57 -25.48
CA LYS A 7 -0.10 -4.95 -26.59
C LYS A 7 1.31 -4.51 -26.27
N GLY A 8 2.14 -5.46 -25.90
CA GLY A 8 3.50 -5.19 -25.45
C GLY A 8 4.48 -4.79 -26.56
N GLY A 9 5.73 -4.54 -26.16
CA GLY A 9 6.84 -4.22 -27.06
C GLY A 9 7.02 -2.74 -27.38
N LYS A 10 6.20 -1.84 -26.86
CA LYS A 10 6.42 -0.39 -26.99
C LYS A 10 7.31 0.12 -25.86
N ARG A 11 8.28 0.97 -26.18
CA ARG A 11 9.10 1.68 -25.20
C ARG A 11 8.26 2.78 -24.54
N LEU A 12 8.31 2.84 -23.21
CA LEU A 12 7.66 3.92 -22.47
C LEU A 12 8.53 5.19 -22.47
N HIS A 13 7.91 6.37 -22.65
CA HIS A 13 8.57 7.66 -22.58
C HIS A 13 7.60 8.76 -22.17
N GLY A 14 8.17 9.82 -21.61
CA GLY A 14 7.40 10.95 -21.14
C GLY A 14 7.46 11.10 -19.62
N GLU A 15 6.41 11.66 -19.08
CA GLU A 15 6.33 11.99 -17.65
C GLU A 15 5.10 11.34 -17.02
N VAL A 16 5.23 10.89 -15.78
CA VAL A 16 4.12 10.39 -14.98
C VAL A 16 4.14 11.04 -13.60
N VAL A 17 2.98 11.49 -13.14
CA VAL A 17 2.80 12.07 -11.81
C VAL A 17 2.27 11.00 -10.86
N ILE A 18 2.98 10.78 -9.76
CA ILE A 18 2.64 9.77 -8.76
C ILE A 18 1.55 10.28 -7.84
N SER A 19 0.59 9.44 -7.54
CA SER A 19 -0.51 9.70 -6.62
C SER A 19 -0.07 9.62 -5.15
N GLY A 20 -0.94 10.07 -4.25
CA GLY A 20 -0.70 9.91 -2.82
C GLY A 20 -0.60 8.46 -2.39
N ALA A 21 0.17 8.22 -1.32
CA ALA A 21 0.47 6.87 -0.84
C ALA A 21 -0.78 6.17 -0.29
N LYS A 22 -1.17 5.07 -0.94
CA LYS A 22 -2.26 4.20 -0.47
C LYS A 22 -2.08 3.81 0.99
N ASN A 23 -0.88 3.32 1.36
CA ASN A 23 -0.61 2.79 2.69
C ASN A 23 -0.66 3.88 3.78
N ALA A 24 -0.41 5.14 3.44
CA ALA A 24 -0.63 6.28 4.33
C ALA A 24 -2.12 6.64 4.42
N ALA A 25 -2.81 6.75 3.28
CA ALA A 25 -4.21 7.15 3.21
C ALA A 25 -5.13 6.23 4.04
N VAL A 26 -4.95 4.91 3.95
CA VAL A 26 -5.79 3.93 4.68
C VAL A 26 -5.59 3.95 6.19
N ALA A 27 -4.57 4.63 6.70
CA ALA A 27 -4.36 4.86 8.13
C ALA A 27 -4.72 6.30 8.57
N ILE A 28 -4.43 7.30 7.73
CA ILE A 28 -4.74 8.71 7.99
C ILE A 28 -6.24 8.96 7.99
N ILE A 29 -7.00 8.36 7.06
CA ILE A 29 -8.46 8.54 7.00
C ILE A 29 -9.13 8.06 8.30
N PRO A 30 -8.90 6.84 8.81
CA PRO A 30 -9.40 6.45 10.14
C PRO A 30 -8.91 7.35 11.28
N ALA A 31 -7.67 7.85 11.22
CA ALA A 31 -7.11 8.74 12.25
C ALA A 31 -7.89 10.04 12.40
N VAL A 32 -8.52 10.54 11.31
CA VAL A 32 -9.40 11.72 11.36
C VAL A 32 -10.53 11.55 12.38
N ALA A 33 -10.98 10.33 12.64
CA ALA A 33 -12.02 10.08 13.66
C ALA A 33 -11.67 10.62 15.05
N MET A 34 -10.38 10.85 15.36
CA MET A 34 -9.92 11.39 16.62
C MET A 34 -9.94 12.93 16.69
N ALA A 35 -10.16 13.63 15.58
CA ALA A 35 -10.18 15.07 15.53
C ALA A 35 -11.44 15.66 16.18
N GLU A 36 -11.32 16.85 16.75
CA GLU A 36 -12.40 17.61 17.38
C GLU A 36 -13.03 18.64 16.43
N SER A 37 -12.54 18.73 15.20
CA SER A 37 -13.04 19.61 14.13
C SER A 37 -12.69 19.01 12.76
N PRO A 38 -13.27 19.51 11.65
CA PRO A 38 -13.03 18.97 10.31
C PRO A 38 -11.57 18.95 9.91
N CYS A 39 -11.18 17.88 9.21
CA CYS A 39 -9.88 17.75 8.55
C CYS A 39 -10.06 17.81 7.03
N ARG A 40 -9.16 18.51 6.35
CA ARG A 40 -9.01 18.47 4.90
C ARG A 40 -7.75 17.68 4.54
N ILE A 41 -7.94 16.57 3.84
CA ILE A 41 -6.86 15.71 3.39
C ILE A 41 -6.66 15.90 1.89
N GLU A 42 -5.44 16.24 1.51
CA GLU A 42 -5.01 16.49 0.13
C GLU A 42 -4.10 15.36 -0.38
N ASN A 43 -3.90 15.29 -1.69
CA ASN A 43 -3.15 14.22 -2.35
C ASN A 43 -3.66 12.81 -1.99
N VAL A 44 -4.97 12.69 -1.78
CA VAL A 44 -5.63 11.41 -1.48
C VAL A 44 -5.75 10.61 -2.78
N PRO A 45 -5.22 9.39 -2.89
CA PRO A 45 -5.35 8.62 -4.12
C PRO A 45 -6.81 8.20 -4.36
N ASN A 46 -7.28 8.39 -5.59
CA ASN A 46 -8.64 8.04 -5.98
C ASN A 46 -8.74 6.53 -6.30
N ILE A 47 -8.68 5.71 -5.28
CA ILE A 47 -8.69 4.24 -5.33
C ILE A 47 -9.81 3.64 -4.48
N SER A 48 -10.21 2.40 -4.76
CA SER A 48 -11.36 1.79 -4.08
C SER A 48 -11.17 1.58 -2.58
N ASP A 49 -9.95 1.25 -2.10
CA ASP A 49 -9.67 1.08 -0.68
C ASP A 49 -9.84 2.40 0.10
N VAL A 50 -9.46 3.54 -0.48
CA VAL A 50 -9.64 4.86 0.11
C VAL A 50 -11.12 5.25 0.17
N LYS A 51 -11.85 5.05 -0.94
CA LYS A 51 -13.31 5.30 -0.96
C LYS A 51 -14.03 4.44 0.08
N LEU A 52 -13.61 3.19 0.24
CA LEU A 52 -14.18 2.29 1.25
C LEU A 52 -13.88 2.77 2.67
N SER A 53 -12.65 3.25 2.95
CA SER A 53 -12.30 3.83 4.25
C SER A 53 -13.16 5.06 4.58
N ALA A 54 -13.36 5.95 3.60
CA ALA A 54 -14.25 7.11 3.74
C ALA A 54 -15.71 6.70 3.99
N ARG A 55 -16.22 5.68 3.27
CA ARG A 55 -17.56 5.12 3.49
C ARG A 55 -17.74 4.51 4.88
N ILE A 56 -16.70 3.88 5.44
CA ILE A 56 -16.74 3.37 6.83
C ILE A 56 -16.96 4.54 7.79
N LEU A 57 -16.21 5.65 7.66
CA LEU A 57 -16.40 6.83 8.52
C LEU A 57 -17.80 7.44 8.34
N THR A 58 -18.29 7.54 7.10
CA THR A 58 -19.66 8.01 6.82
C THR A 58 -20.71 7.13 7.51
N ALA A 59 -20.57 5.82 7.40
CA ALA A 59 -21.49 4.87 8.05
C ALA A 59 -21.42 4.93 9.58
N MET A 60 -20.31 5.41 10.15
CA MET A 60 -20.17 5.66 11.58
C MET A 60 -20.70 7.02 12.01
N GLY A 61 -21.10 7.88 11.06
CA GLY A 61 -21.73 9.18 11.31
C GLY A 61 -20.88 10.39 10.94
N ALA A 62 -19.68 10.23 10.39
CA ALA A 62 -18.89 11.35 9.90
C ALA A 62 -19.52 12.00 8.66
N THR A 63 -19.36 13.30 8.50
CA THR A 63 -19.68 13.98 7.25
C THR A 63 -18.44 13.98 6.34
N VAL A 64 -18.54 13.36 5.17
CA VAL A 64 -17.45 13.24 4.21
C VAL A 64 -17.83 13.98 2.92
N ARG A 65 -16.98 14.91 2.48
CA ARG A 65 -17.16 15.67 1.23
C ARG A 65 -15.90 15.59 0.38
N TRP A 66 -16.05 15.16 -0.85
CA TRP A 66 -14.98 15.23 -1.84
C TRP A 66 -14.97 16.63 -2.47
N LEU A 67 -13.89 17.39 -2.26
CA LEU A 67 -13.70 18.74 -2.78
C LEU A 67 -13.05 18.73 -4.17
N GLY A 68 -12.66 17.58 -4.66
CA GLY A 68 -12.03 17.32 -5.94
C GLY A 68 -11.66 15.86 -6.05
N LYS A 69 -10.92 15.50 -7.10
CA LYS A 69 -10.52 14.10 -7.34
C LYS A 69 -9.67 13.53 -6.21
N ASN A 70 -8.74 14.33 -5.69
CA ASN A 70 -7.71 13.93 -4.74
C ASN A 70 -7.73 14.72 -3.43
N THR A 71 -8.87 15.34 -3.09
CA THR A 71 -9.04 16.10 -1.86
C THR A 71 -10.36 15.75 -1.20
N VAL A 72 -10.31 15.40 0.07
CA VAL A 72 -11.50 15.06 0.87
C VAL A 72 -11.52 15.87 2.17
N GLU A 73 -12.67 16.41 2.50
CA GLU A 73 -12.97 17.01 3.80
C GLU A 73 -13.79 16.03 4.62
N ILE A 74 -13.35 15.77 5.86
CA ILE A 74 -14.01 14.86 6.78
C ILE A 74 -14.26 15.57 8.09
N ASP A 75 -15.53 15.70 8.46
CA ASP A 75 -15.97 16.18 9.77
C ASP A 75 -16.32 14.97 10.65
N PRO A 76 -15.49 14.62 11.65
CA PRO A 76 -15.72 13.50 12.53
C PRO A 76 -16.61 13.84 13.75
N THR A 77 -17.01 15.10 13.93
CA THR A 77 -17.71 15.54 15.14
C THR A 77 -19.04 14.84 15.36
N THR A 78 -19.68 14.39 14.27
CA THR A 78 -20.96 13.70 14.26
C THR A 78 -20.87 12.17 14.34
N ILE A 79 -19.68 11.60 14.47
CA ILE A 79 -19.51 10.15 14.70
C ILE A 79 -20.19 9.77 16.01
N HIS A 80 -21.16 8.82 15.94
CA HIS A 80 -22.02 8.42 17.06
C HIS A 80 -21.91 6.93 17.40
N THR A 81 -21.07 6.16 16.71
CA THR A 81 -20.85 4.74 16.98
C THR A 81 -19.36 4.39 16.99
N ASN A 82 -19.03 3.35 17.74
CA ASN A 82 -17.70 2.74 17.78
C ASN A 82 -17.67 1.36 17.11
N VAL A 83 -18.70 1.07 16.28
CA VAL A 83 -18.84 -0.19 15.54
C VAL A 83 -18.62 0.06 14.07
N VAL A 84 -17.62 -0.59 13.50
CA VAL A 84 -17.40 -0.60 12.05
C VAL A 84 -18.38 -1.58 11.41
N PRO A 85 -19.19 -1.15 10.41
CA PRO A 85 -20.14 -2.04 9.73
C PRO A 85 -19.44 -3.24 9.10
N SER A 86 -19.96 -4.44 9.39
CA SER A 86 -19.33 -5.71 8.99
C SER A 86 -19.21 -5.86 7.47
N GLU A 87 -20.24 -5.44 6.72
CA GLU A 87 -20.28 -5.50 5.26
C GLU A 87 -19.26 -4.58 4.58
N LEU A 88 -18.78 -3.53 5.26
CA LEU A 88 -17.73 -2.64 4.78
C LEU A 88 -16.35 -3.06 5.28
N GLY A 89 -16.22 -3.33 6.58
CA GLY A 89 -14.94 -3.61 7.20
C GLY A 89 -14.29 -4.91 6.71
N ARG A 90 -15.09 -5.91 6.35
CA ARG A 90 -14.59 -7.19 5.78
C ARG A 90 -13.97 -7.04 4.39
N LYS A 91 -14.30 -5.99 3.63
CA LYS A 91 -13.83 -5.79 2.26
C LYS A 91 -12.40 -5.27 2.18
N MET A 92 -11.85 -4.75 3.26
CA MET A 92 -10.54 -4.12 3.28
C MET A 92 -9.77 -4.47 4.55
N ARG A 93 -8.51 -4.94 4.37
CA ARG A 93 -7.64 -5.21 5.53
C ARG A 93 -7.34 -3.95 6.34
N GLY A 94 -7.17 -2.79 5.69
CA GLY A 94 -6.93 -1.51 6.35
C GLY A 94 -8.00 -1.08 7.35
N SER A 95 -9.17 -1.76 7.36
CA SER A 95 -10.22 -1.53 8.37
C SER A 95 -9.73 -1.72 9.82
N TYR A 96 -8.64 -2.47 10.03
CA TYR A 96 -8.01 -2.61 11.36
C TYR A 96 -7.53 -1.29 11.96
N TYR A 97 -7.16 -0.30 11.15
CA TYR A 97 -6.73 1.01 11.69
C TYR A 97 -7.86 1.74 12.42
N ASN A 98 -9.12 1.38 12.14
CA ASN A 98 -10.25 1.87 12.94
C ASN A 98 -10.18 1.40 14.40
N ILE A 99 -9.50 0.28 14.74
CA ILE A 99 -9.36 -0.17 16.13
C ILE A 99 -8.59 0.90 16.92
N GLY A 100 -7.38 1.25 16.48
CA GLY A 100 -6.56 2.25 17.16
C GLY A 100 -7.20 3.63 17.18
N ALA A 101 -7.80 4.06 16.07
CA ALA A 101 -8.47 5.36 15.97
C ALA A 101 -9.69 5.46 16.92
N LEU A 102 -10.51 4.43 17.01
CA LEU A 102 -11.67 4.39 17.90
C LEU A 102 -11.27 4.23 19.38
N LEU A 103 -10.22 3.47 19.67
CA LEU A 103 -9.63 3.44 21.01
C LEU A 103 -9.18 4.82 21.44
N GLY A 104 -8.46 5.55 20.57
CA GLY A 104 -8.06 6.93 20.82
C GLY A 104 -9.26 7.86 20.98
N ARG A 105 -10.34 7.69 20.20
CA ARG A 105 -11.52 8.54 20.27
C ARG A 105 -12.37 8.29 21.53
N CYS A 106 -12.69 7.03 21.83
CA CYS A 106 -13.71 6.68 22.84
C CYS A 106 -13.36 5.44 23.69
N SER A 107 -12.10 5.00 23.67
CA SER A 107 -11.59 3.86 24.46
C SER A 107 -12.32 2.53 24.18
N LYS A 108 -13.07 2.44 23.09
CA LYS A 108 -13.77 1.23 22.67
C LYS A 108 -13.86 1.13 21.14
N ALA A 109 -13.58 -0.06 20.61
CA ALA A 109 -13.68 -0.36 19.18
C ALA A 109 -14.29 -1.73 18.95
N ILE A 110 -15.22 -1.84 18.01
CA ILE A 110 -15.79 -3.10 17.53
C ILE A 110 -15.61 -3.13 16.01
N VAL A 111 -14.73 -4.01 15.53
CA VAL A 111 -14.32 -4.06 14.12
C VAL A 111 -14.40 -5.48 13.62
N PRO A 112 -14.99 -5.75 12.44
CA PRO A 112 -15.05 -7.11 11.91
C PRO A 112 -13.63 -7.62 11.58
N LEU A 113 -13.44 -8.93 11.71
CA LEU A 113 -12.26 -9.58 11.15
C LEU A 113 -12.19 -9.23 9.65
N PRO A 114 -11.14 -8.59 9.17
CA PRO A 114 -11.08 -8.24 7.77
C PRO A 114 -10.90 -9.48 6.90
N GLY A 115 -11.66 -9.49 5.82
CA GLY A 115 -11.39 -10.31 4.67
C GLY A 115 -10.38 -9.65 3.74
N GLY A 116 -10.18 -10.23 2.59
CA GLY A 116 -9.42 -9.65 1.48
C GLY A 116 -7.91 -9.88 1.54
N CYS A 117 -7.35 -10.31 0.42
CA CYS A 117 -6.00 -10.79 0.13
C CYS A 117 -5.68 -12.16 0.74
N ASP A 118 -5.72 -13.15 -0.12
CA ASP A 118 -5.45 -14.58 0.15
C ASP A 118 -3.97 -14.94 0.44
N PHE A 119 -3.20 -14.01 1.03
CA PHE A 119 -1.78 -14.27 1.37
C PHE A 119 -1.57 -15.11 2.65
N GLY A 120 -2.58 -15.87 3.08
CA GLY A 120 -2.51 -16.67 4.29
C GLY A 120 -2.93 -15.92 5.57
N VAL A 121 -2.85 -16.63 6.69
CA VAL A 121 -3.18 -16.09 8.01
C VAL A 121 -2.22 -14.95 8.34
N ARG A 122 -2.77 -13.76 8.54
CA ARG A 122 -2.02 -12.61 9.02
C ARG A 122 -2.44 -12.34 10.46
N PRO A 123 -1.66 -12.83 11.43
CA PRO A 123 -2.01 -12.70 12.83
C PRO A 123 -2.07 -11.24 13.24
N ILE A 124 -2.99 -10.92 14.16
CA ILE A 124 -3.11 -9.59 14.80
C ILE A 124 -2.55 -9.61 16.22
N ASP A 125 -1.77 -10.62 16.55
CA ASP A 125 -1.17 -10.85 17.86
C ASP A 125 -0.38 -9.63 18.34
N GLN A 126 0.43 -9.00 17.47
CA GLN A 126 1.21 -7.82 17.83
C GLN A 126 0.32 -6.58 18.05
N HIS A 127 -0.80 -6.45 17.32
CA HIS A 127 -1.82 -5.42 17.60
C HIS A 127 -2.41 -5.63 18.99
N ILE A 128 -2.86 -6.85 19.28
CA ILE A 128 -3.48 -7.20 20.57
C ILE A 128 -2.47 -7.05 21.72
N LYS A 129 -1.21 -7.45 21.52
CA LYS A 129 -0.12 -7.26 22.48
C LYS A 129 0.01 -5.78 22.86
N GLY A 130 0.07 -4.89 21.85
CA GLY A 130 0.14 -3.45 22.07
C GLY A 130 -1.07 -2.89 22.79
N PHE A 131 -2.29 -3.26 22.38
CA PHE A 131 -3.52 -2.79 23.04
C PHE A 131 -3.62 -3.27 24.48
N LYS A 132 -3.28 -4.53 24.76
CA LYS A 132 -3.24 -5.04 26.13
C LYS A 132 -2.25 -4.29 27.01
N ALA A 133 -1.09 -3.94 26.48
CA ALA A 133 -0.10 -3.13 27.20
C ALA A 133 -0.65 -1.73 27.54
N LEU A 134 -1.46 -1.13 26.65
CA LEU A 134 -2.17 0.14 26.90
C LEU A 134 -3.37 0.00 27.86
N GLY A 135 -3.63 -1.19 28.41
CA GLY A 135 -4.69 -1.45 29.39
C GLY A 135 -6.01 -1.92 28.79
N CYS A 136 -6.02 -2.34 27.50
CA CYS A 136 -7.23 -2.82 26.87
C CYS A 136 -7.52 -4.31 27.19
N THR A 137 -8.81 -4.64 27.24
CA THR A 137 -9.34 -5.99 27.10
C THR A 137 -9.62 -6.30 25.64
N TYR A 138 -9.57 -7.58 25.27
CA TYR A 138 -9.81 -8.07 23.93
C TYR A 138 -10.74 -9.26 23.96
N SER A 139 -11.71 -9.29 23.06
CA SER A 139 -12.53 -10.46 22.78
C SER A 139 -12.82 -10.59 21.28
N LEU A 140 -13.13 -11.80 20.85
CA LEU A 140 -13.52 -12.11 19.48
C LEU A 140 -14.84 -12.87 19.54
N ASN A 141 -15.94 -12.23 19.12
CA ASN A 141 -17.27 -12.78 19.13
C ASN A 141 -17.92 -12.60 17.75
N ASP A 142 -18.49 -13.67 17.18
CA ASP A 142 -19.21 -13.65 15.90
C ASP A 142 -18.43 -13.00 14.74
N GLY A 143 -17.12 -13.19 14.72
CA GLY A 143 -16.23 -12.58 13.71
C GLY A 143 -16.01 -11.08 13.88
N MET A 144 -16.39 -10.51 15.04
CA MET A 144 -16.12 -9.14 15.45
C MET A 144 -15.04 -9.09 16.52
N ILE A 145 -14.03 -8.26 16.31
CA ILE A 145 -13.00 -7.94 17.28
C ILE A 145 -13.54 -6.82 18.16
N GLU A 146 -13.64 -7.06 19.46
CA GLU A 146 -13.95 -6.03 20.44
C GLU A 146 -12.70 -5.74 21.27
N VAL A 147 -12.29 -4.47 21.32
CA VAL A 147 -11.18 -3.98 22.15
C VAL A 147 -11.69 -2.78 22.95
N SER A 148 -11.46 -2.78 24.26
CA SER A 148 -11.91 -1.67 25.12
C SER A 148 -11.02 -1.49 26.34
N ALA A 149 -10.97 -0.27 26.86
CA ALA A 149 -10.31 0.08 28.09
C ALA A 149 -11.19 1.06 28.91
N LYS A 150 -11.06 1.03 30.24
CA LYS A 150 -11.62 2.11 31.08
C LYS A 150 -10.87 3.42 30.85
N GLU A 151 -9.57 3.31 30.68
CA GLU A 151 -8.64 4.41 30.44
C GLU A 151 -7.41 3.83 29.74
N LEU A 152 -6.99 4.44 28.62
CA LEU A 152 -5.74 4.09 27.96
C LEU A 152 -4.56 4.67 28.75
N ARG A 153 -3.57 3.84 29.04
CA ARG A 153 -2.36 4.23 29.77
C ARG A 153 -1.10 3.94 28.96
N GLY A 154 -0.19 4.89 28.96
CA GLY A 154 1.11 4.75 28.35
C GLY A 154 1.87 3.54 28.89
N ALA A 155 2.59 2.85 28.01
CA ALA A 155 3.29 1.62 28.33
C ALA A 155 4.57 1.47 27.50
N HIS A 156 5.47 0.61 27.96
CA HIS A 156 6.61 0.17 27.19
C HIS A 156 6.22 -1.09 26.42
N ILE A 157 6.31 -1.04 25.08
CA ILE A 157 5.83 -2.07 24.16
C ILE A 157 6.97 -2.51 23.24
N TYR A 158 7.44 -3.73 23.43
CA TYR A 158 8.40 -4.36 22.51
C TYR A 158 7.64 -5.24 21.50
N LEU A 159 7.78 -4.96 20.21
CA LEU A 159 7.20 -5.77 19.14
C LEU A 159 8.14 -6.94 18.82
N ASP A 160 7.62 -8.18 18.83
CA ASP A 160 8.42 -9.39 18.59
C ASP A 160 8.95 -9.48 17.16
N MET A 161 8.26 -8.76 16.26
CA MET A 161 8.67 -8.58 14.86
C MET A 161 8.32 -7.19 14.38
N VAL A 162 9.09 -6.65 13.45
CA VAL A 162 8.77 -5.39 12.78
C VAL A 162 7.46 -5.56 12.01
N THR A 163 6.43 -4.79 12.34
CA THR A 163 5.13 -4.84 11.70
C THR A 163 4.52 -3.45 11.57
N VAL A 164 4.28 -3.04 10.33
CA VAL A 164 3.68 -1.74 10.00
C VAL A 164 2.30 -1.60 10.61
N GLY A 165 1.45 -2.62 10.42
CA GLY A 165 0.07 -2.59 10.90
C GLY A 165 -0.04 -2.38 12.41
N ALA A 166 0.70 -3.16 13.20
CA ALA A 166 0.69 -3.02 14.65
C ALA A 166 1.30 -1.69 15.10
N THR A 167 2.44 -1.28 14.53
CA THR A 167 3.08 0.00 14.84
C THR A 167 2.10 1.16 14.68
N MET A 168 1.47 1.27 13.49
CA MET A 168 0.52 2.37 13.21
C MET A 168 -0.73 2.31 14.09
N ASN A 169 -1.25 1.11 14.32
CA ASN A 169 -2.46 0.93 15.13
C ASN A 169 -2.23 1.25 16.61
N ILE A 170 -1.04 0.91 17.13
CA ILE A 170 -0.64 1.27 18.50
C ILE A 170 -0.41 2.78 18.60
N ILE A 171 0.22 3.42 17.61
CA ILE A 171 0.38 4.88 17.55
C ILE A 171 -0.99 5.56 17.69
N LEU A 172 -1.99 5.13 16.88
CA LEU A 172 -3.34 5.70 16.90
C LEU A 172 -3.99 5.64 18.29
N ALA A 173 -3.86 4.52 18.99
CA ALA A 173 -4.41 4.39 20.36
C ALA A 173 -3.58 5.20 21.38
N ALA A 174 -2.24 5.17 21.26
CA ALA A 174 -1.33 5.73 22.24
C ALA A 174 -1.33 7.26 22.29
N VAL A 175 -1.72 7.95 21.21
CA VAL A 175 -1.79 9.43 21.19
C VAL A 175 -2.79 10.01 22.18
N LYS A 176 -3.73 9.18 22.67
CA LYS A 176 -4.71 9.56 23.70
C LYS A 176 -4.48 8.83 25.03
N ALA A 177 -3.44 7.99 25.14
CA ALA A 177 -3.13 7.25 26.38
C ALA A 177 -2.45 8.16 27.42
N LYS A 178 -2.91 8.12 28.66
CA LYS A 178 -2.29 8.91 29.74
C LYS A 178 -0.85 8.48 30.00
N GLY A 179 0.06 9.43 29.92
CA GLY A 179 1.49 9.20 30.19
C GLY A 179 2.31 9.01 28.93
N LEU A 180 3.41 8.24 29.03
CA LEU A 180 4.36 7.99 27.96
C LEU A 180 4.22 6.56 27.46
N THR A 181 4.05 6.40 26.15
CA THR A 181 4.18 5.11 25.45
C THR A 181 5.52 5.08 24.73
N VAL A 182 6.23 3.96 24.84
CA VAL A 182 7.44 3.67 24.07
C VAL A 182 7.21 2.40 23.28
N ILE A 183 7.33 2.49 21.96
CA ILE A 183 7.25 1.33 21.07
C ILE A 183 8.67 1.01 20.60
N GLU A 184 9.16 -0.18 20.91
CA GLU A 184 10.45 -0.69 20.44
C GLU A 184 10.26 -1.72 19.34
N ASN A 185 11.28 -1.87 18.50
CA ASN A 185 11.25 -2.66 17.26
C ASN A 185 10.10 -2.22 16.31
N ALA A 186 9.85 -0.92 16.29
CA ALA A 186 8.81 -0.28 15.49
C ALA A 186 9.14 -0.34 13.99
N ALA A 187 8.11 -0.34 13.15
CA ALA A 187 8.24 -0.19 11.71
C ALA A 187 8.69 1.25 11.36
N ARG A 188 9.52 1.37 10.31
CA ARG A 188 10.19 2.63 9.93
C ARG A 188 9.72 3.17 8.59
N GLU A 189 8.77 2.51 7.95
CA GLU A 189 8.29 2.82 6.61
C GLU A 189 7.81 4.27 6.50
N PRO A 190 7.98 4.92 5.34
CA PRO A 190 7.60 6.33 5.13
C PRO A 190 6.17 6.65 5.53
N HIS A 191 5.22 5.75 5.31
CA HIS A 191 3.83 5.95 5.69
C HIS A 191 3.57 5.85 7.20
N VAL A 192 4.47 5.22 7.99
CA VAL A 192 4.45 5.30 9.47
C VAL A 192 4.87 6.70 9.93
N VAL A 193 5.91 7.25 9.29
CA VAL A 193 6.36 8.63 9.54
C VAL A 193 5.27 9.63 9.15
N ASP A 194 4.61 9.41 8.02
CA ASP A 194 3.53 10.26 7.53
C ASP A 194 2.34 10.30 8.49
N LEU A 195 1.92 9.14 9.01
CA LEU A 195 0.88 9.08 10.06
C LEU A 195 1.29 9.85 11.32
N ALA A 196 2.54 9.69 11.77
CA ALA A 196 3.05 10.43 12.94
C ALA A 196 3.06 11.93 12.70
N ASN A 197 3.48 12.39 11.51
CA ASN A 197 3.47 13.79 11.11
C ASN A 197 2.04 14.35 11.03
N PHE A 198 1.10 13.60 10.46
CA PHE A 198 -0.31 13.95 10.45
C PHE A 198 -0.84 14.18 11.87
N LEU A 199 -0.63 13.20 12.77
CA LEU A 199 -1.09 13.28 14.15
C LEU A 199 -0.40 14.42 14.93
N ASN A 200 0.90 14.63 14.73
CA ASN A 200 1.63 15.76 15.33
C ASN A 200 1.08 17.11 14.85
N SER A 201 0.71 17.21 13.57
CA SER A 201 0.07 18.42 13.04
C SER A 201 -1.31 18.68 13.68
N MET A 202 -2.02 17.62 14.10
CA MET A 202 -3.26 17.73 14.88
C MET A 202 -3.02 18.14 16.34
N GLY A 203 -1.79 18.08 16.84
CA GLY A 203 -1.44 18.41 18.22
C GLY A 203 -0.95 17.23 19.05
N ALA A 204 -0.72 16.05 18.47
CA ALA A 204 -0.09 14.93 19.16
C ALA A 204 1.39 15.23 19.49
N ASN A 205 1.97 14.38 20.34
CA ASN A 205 3.37 14.48 20.76
C ASN A 205 4.05 13.14 20.50
N ILE A 206 4.50 12.95 19.26
CA ILE A 206 5.17 11.73 18.76
C ILE A 206 6.58 12.10 18.33
N SER A 207 7.57 11.33 18.78
CA SER A 207 8.97 11.44 18.36
C SER A 207 9.55 10.07 18.02
N GLY A 208 10.61 10.05 17.21
CA GLY A 208 11.30 8.83 16.80
C GLY A 208 10.63 8.05 15.66
N ALA A 209 9.54 8.53 15.05
CA ALA A 209 8.99 7.93 13.85
C ALA A 209 10.06 7.87 12.73
N GLY A 210 10.18 6.72 12.06
CA GLY A 210 11.27 6.44 11.10
C GLY A 210 12.51 5.79 11.75
N THR A 211 12.51 5.62 13.07
CA THR A 211 13.48 4.81 13.81
C THR A 211 12.82 3.57 14.42
N ASP A 212 13.59 2.69 15.03
CA ASP A 212 13.08 1.50 15.71
C ASP A 212 12.44 1.77 17.07
N VAL A 213 12.55 3.01 17.57
CA VAL A 213 11.95 3.42 18.84
C VAL A 213 11.08 4.66 18.64
N ILE A 214 9.79 4.51 18.89
CA ILE A 214 8.81 5.61 18.82
C ILE A 214 8.33 5.92 20.22
N LYS A 215 8.37 7.21 20.59
CA LYS A 215 7.89 7.71 21.87
C LYS A 215 6.67 8.59 21.67
N ILE A 216 5.62 8.33 22.43
CA ILE A 216 4.33 9.02 22.29
C ILE A 216 3.90 9.48 23.69
N ARG A 217 3.78 10.79 23.87
CA ARG A 217 3.15 11.34 25.06
C ARG A 217 1.70 11.65 24.75
N GLY A 218 0.78 11.03 25.47
CA GLY A 218 -0.64 11.22 25.25
C GLY A 218 -1.09 12.66 25.45
N VAL A 219 -2.08 13.08 24.65
CA VAL A 219 -2.67 14.41 24.67
C VAL A 219 -4.19 14.34 24.83
N GLU A 220 -4.80 15.38 25.38
CA GLU A 220 -6.25 15.43 25.59
C GLU A 220 -7.01 15.85 24.31
N HIS A 221 -6.43 16.74 23.51
CA HIS A 221 -7.07 17.36 22.35
C HIS A 221 -6.30 17.13 21.06
N LEU A 222 -7.03 16.84 19.98
CA LEU A 222 -6.52 16.74 18.63
C LEU A 222 -7.42 17.60 17.72
N LYS A 223 -6.88 18.67 17.15
CA LYS A 223 -7.62 19.60 16.29
C LYS A 223 -7.63 19.12 14.85
N GLY A 224 -8.67 19.51 14.09
CA GLY A 224 -8.69 19.34 12.64
C GLY A 224 -7.65 20.21 11.94
N ILE A 225 -7.15 19.72 10.83
CA ILE A 225 -6.07 20.35 10.04
C ILE A 225 -6.28 20.13 8.54
N THR A 226 -5.54 20.90 7.73
CA THR A 226 -5.26 20.55 6.33
C THR A 226 -3.94 19.81 6.25
N TYR A 227 -3.93 18.65 5.58
CA TYR A 227 -2.75 17.81 5.46
C TYR A 227 -2.66 17.17 4.08
N SER A 228 -1.46 17.15 3.50
CA SER A 228 -1.19 16.47 2.23
C SER A 228 -0.45 15.16 2.48
N ILE A 229 -1.01 14.06 1.98
CA ILE A 229 -0.42 12.71 2.06
C ILE A 229 0.86 12.65 1.19
N ILE A 230 1.88 11.94 1.66
CA ILE A 230 3.12 11.71 0.90
C ILE A 230 2.83 10.95 -0.40
N PRO A 231 3.69 11.10 -1.45
CA PRO A 231 3.59 10.31 -2.67
C PRO A 231 3.81 8.81 -2.43
N ASP A 232 3.17 7.96 -3.26
CA ASP A 232 3.28 6.50 -3.14
C ASP A 232 4.58 5.96 -3.73
N GLN A 233 5.49 5.52 -2.86
CA GLN A 233 6.77 4.92 -3.27
C GLN A 233 6.61 3.62 -4.07
N ILE A 234 5.54 2.86 -3.86
CA ILE A 234 5.31 1.59 -4.56
C ILE A 234 4.73 1.85 -5.96
N GLU A 235 3.84 2.82 -6.09
CA GLU A 235 3.40 3.29 -7.41
C GLU A 235 4.60 3.82 -8.20
N ALA A 236 5.43 4.69 -7.61
CA ALA A 236 6.65 5.20 -8.23
C ALA A 236 7.57 4.06 -8.69
N GLY A 237 7.89 3.12 -7.79
CA GLY A 237 8.72 1.96 -8.11
C GLY A 237 8.14 1.09 -9.22
N THR A 238 6.80 0.99 -9.31
CA THR A 238 6.13 0.25 -10.39
C THR A 238 6.36 0.91 -11.75
N TYR A 239 6.26 2.25 -11.86
CA TYR A 239 6.57 2.98 -13.11
C TYR A 239 8.07 2.94 -13.43
N MET A 240 8.95 3.02 -12.42
CA MET A 240 10.39 2.85 -12.61
C MET A 240 10.72 1.46 -13.18
N ALA A 241 10.13 0.40 -12.64
CA ALA A 241 10.30 -0.96 -13.13
C ALA A 241 9.71 -1.14 -14.54
N ALA A 242 8.56 -0.53 -14.84
CA ALA A 242 7.96 -0.56 -16.17
C ALA A 242 8.83 0.15 -17.22
N ALA A 243 9.41 1.30 -16.89
CA ALA A 243 10.38 2.01 -17.74
C ALA A 243 11.59 1.13 -18.05
N ALA A 244 12.15 0.47 -17.02
CA ALA A 244 13.27 -0.45 -17.19
C ALA A 244 12.90 -1.67 -18.07
N ALA A 245 11.75 -2.30 -17.82
CA ALA A 245 11.28 -3.48 -18.53
C ALA A 245 11.05 -3.23 -20.04
N THR A 246 10.60 -2.02 -20.39
CA THR A 246 10.30 -1.61 -21.76
C THR A 246 11.46 -0.93 -22.46
N ARG A 247 12.65 -0.85 -21.82
CA ARG A 247 13.80 -0.08 -22.29
C ARG A 247 13.46 1.37 -22.60
N GLY A 248 12.63 1.96 -21.72
CA GLY A 248 12.07 3.30 -21.84
C GLY A 248 12.95 4.40 -21.25
N ASP A 249 12.40 5.62 -21.30
CA ASP A 249 12.96 6.84 -20.71
C ASP A 249 11.80 7.63 -20.10
N VAL A 250 11.61 7.53 -18.79
CA VAL A 250 10.45 8.09 -18.08
C VAL A 250 10.89 8.97 -16.92
N LEU A 251 10.30 10.17 -16.83
CA LEU A 251 10.42 11.05 -15.67
C LEU A 251 9.24 10.79 -14.72
N VAL A 252 9.54 10.22 -13.56
CA VAL A 252 8.57 9.93 -12.49
C VAL A 252 8.55 11.13 -11.53
N LYS A 253 7.46 11.90 -11.53
CA LYS A 253 7.29 13.17 -10.81
C LYS A 253 6.42 12.99 -9.57
N ASN A 254 6.46 13.98 -8.68
CA ASN A 254 5.79 13.92 -7.38
C ASN A 254 6.23 12.69 -6.60
N VAL A 255 7.51 12.60 -6.29
CA VAL A 255 8.12 11.53 -5.50
C VAL A 255 9.05 12.11 -4.43
N THR A 256 9.33 11.34 -3.42
CA THR A 256 10.40 11.61 -2.47
C THR A 256 11.54 10.63 -2.78
N PRO A 257 12.63 11.03 -3.48
CA PRO A 257 13.67 10.11 -3.94
C PRO A 257 14.24 9.25 -2.82
N LYS A 258 14.39 9.81 -1.62
CA LYS A 258 14.85 9.09 -0.42
C LYS A 258 13.98 7.87 -0.07
N HIS A 259 12.69 7.87 -0.40
CA HIS A 259 11.82 6.72 -0.20
C HIS A 259 12.05 5.60 -1.24
N LEU A 260 12.78 5.90 -2.31
CA LEU A 260 13.02 5.00 -3.45
C LEU A 260 14.43 4.41 -3.44
N GLU A 261 15.31 4.75 -2.48
CA GLU A 261 16.74 4.38 -2.47
C GLU A 261 17.00 2.90 -2.73
N SER A 262 16.27 2.01 -2.06
CA SER A 262 16.45 0.56 -2.22
C SER A 262 16.00 0.05 -3.60
N ILE A 263 14.97 0.68 -4.20
CA ILE A 263 14.47 0.37 -5.54
C ILE A 263 15.46 0.91 -6.57
N THR A 264 15.87 2.17 -6.44
CA THR A 264 16.89 2.83 -7.29
C THR A 264 18.18 2.02 -7.32
N ALA A 265 18.69 1.60 -6.16
CA ALA A 265 19.92 0.82 -6.06
C ALA A 265 19.82 -0.50 -6.85
N LYS A 266 18.69 -1.22 -6.77
CA LYS A 266 18.51 -2.47 -7.50
C LYS A 266 18.35 -2.26 -9.01
N LEU A 267 17.66 -1.23 -9.44
CA LEU A 267 17.58 -0.88 -10.85
C LEU A 267 18.96 -0.49 -11.42
N MET A 268 19.75 0.28 -10.68
CA MET A 268 21.14 0.62 -11.10
C MET A 268 22.04 -0.62 -11.17
N GLU A 269 21.91 -1.56 -10.22
CA GLU A 269 22.63 -2.86 -10.25
C GLU A 269 22.28 -3.67 -11.50
N MET A 270 21.03 -3.53 -12.01
CA MET A 270 20.58 -4.16 -13.25
C MET A 270 21.00 -3.41 -14.52
N GLY A 271 21.74 -2.31 -14.40
CA GLY A 271 22.24 -1.52 -15.56
C GLY A 271 21.31 -0.40 -16.00
N VAL A 272 20.30 -0.06 -15.20
CA VAL A 272 19.38 1.05 -15.48
C VAL A 272 20.03 2.37 -15.02
N THR A 273 19.93 3.41 -15.83
CA THR A 273 20.33 4.76 -15.43
C THR A 273 19.20 5.43 -14.65
N VAL A 274 19.48 5.85 -13.41
CA VAL A 274 18.54 6.56 -12.56
C VAL A 274 19.15 7.89 -12.16
N VAL A 275 18.44 9.00 -12.43
CA VAL A 275 18.84 10.36 -12.06
C VAL A 275 17.79 10.93 -11.12
N GLU A 276 18.21 11.34 -9.93
CA GLU A 276 17.35 11.91 -8.92
C GLU A 276 17.35 13.45 -9.00
N TYR A 277 16.15 14.03 -8.84
CA TYR A 277 15.91 15.47 -8.68
C TYR A 277 15.21 15.68 -7.32
N ASP A 278 14.85 16.90 -6.96
CA ASP A 278 14.25 17.22 -5.66
C ASP A 278 12.94 16.46 -5.42
N ASP A 279 12.06 16.39 -6.43
CA ASP A 279 10.73 15.78 -6.37
C ASP A 279 10.42 14.84 -7.55
N ALA A 280 11.46 14.41 -8.28
CA ALA A 280 11.33 13.55 -9.44
C ALA A 280 12.52 12.60 -9.58
N VAL A 281 12.30 11.50 -10.30
CA VAL A 281 13.35 10.54 -10.67
C VAL A 281 13.21 10.19 -12.14
N ARG A 282 14.27 10.36 -12.93
CA ARG A 282 14.33 9.92 -14.33
C ARG A 282 14.93 8.53 -14.41
N VAL A 283 14.21 7.62 -15.05
CA VAL A 283 14.63 6.23 -15.27
C VAL A 283 14.82 6.00 -16.75
N ARG A 284 16.02 5.61 -17.17
CA ARG A 284 16.36 5.31 -18.57
C ARG A 284 17.06 3.97 -18.66
N CYS A 285 16.60 3.14 -19.59
CA CYS A 285 17.19 1.85 -19.89
C CYS A 285 17.47 1.73 -21.40
N ASP A 286 18.74 1.72 -21.79
CA ASP A 286 19.12 1.67 -23.21
C ASP A 286 19.54 0.26 -23.67
N GLY A 287 19.88 -0.62 -22.73
CA GLY A 287 20.45 -1.94 -22.97
C GLY A 287 19.67 -3.09 -22.35
N PRO A 288 20.20 -4.31 -22.46
CA PRO A 288 19.65 -5.45 -21.74
C PRO A 288 19.87 -5.30 -20.23
N LEU A 289 18.90 -5.80 -19.47
CA LEU A 289 18.99 -5.83 -18.02
C LEU A 289 19.94 -6.96 -17.57
N SER A 290 20.75 -6.68 -16.56
CA SER A 290 21.60 -7.65 -15.91
C SER A 290 20.89 -8.34 -14.75
N LYS A 291 21.28 -9.59 -14.45
CA LYS A 291 20.83 -10.28 -13.24
C LYS A 291 21.09 -9.49 -11.97
N CYS A 292 20.23 -9.64 -10.98
CA CYS A 292 20.38 -8.99 -9.68
C CYS A 292 19.75 -9.88 -8.59
N ASN A 293 20.42 -10.02 -7.46
CA ASN A 293 19.85 -10.69 -6.31
C ASN A 293 19.11 -9.67 -5.44
N VAL A 294 17.87 -10.02 -5.05
CA VAL A 294 17.02 -9.16 -4.24
C VAL A 294 16.55 -9.91 -2.99
N LYS A 295 16.61 -9.24 -1.85
CA LYS A 295 16.02 -9.70 -0.59
C LYS A 295 15.06 -8.64 -0.08
N THR A 296 13.79 -9.01 0.11
CA THR A 296 12.83 -8.10 0.73
C THR A 296 13.14 -7.96 2.22
N MET A 297 13.02 -6.76 2.74
CA MET A 297 13.26 -6.44 4.15
C MET A 297 12.36 -5.27 4.58
N PRO A 298 12.08 -5.13 5.89
CA PRO A 298 11.51 -3.89 6.41
C PRO A 298 12.34 -2.67 5.98
N HIS A 299 11.67 -1.51 5.87
CA HIS A 299 12.36 -0.26 5.49
C HIS A 299 13.58 0.02 6.40
N PRO A 300 14.75 0.46 5.85
CA PRO A 300 14.98 0.94 4.49
C PRO A 300 15.40 -0.15 3.47
N GLY A 301 15.17 -1.43 3.77
CA GLY A 301 15.43 -2.51 2.82
C GLY A 301 14.45 -2.51 1.64
N PHE A 302 14.66 -3.44 0.69
CA PHE A 302 13.81 -3.56 -0.49
C PHE A 302 12.38 -3.96 -0.08
N PRO A 303 11.35 -3.16 -0.44
CA PRO A 303 10.01 -3.37 0.06
C PRO A 303 9.36 -4.62 -0.52
N THR A 304 8.74 -5.43 0.33
CA THR A 304 7.98 -6.63 -0.10
C THR A 304 6.86 -6.29 -1.08
N ASP A 305 6.32 -5.07 -1.06
CA ASP A 305 5.30 -4.58 -2.00
C ASP A 305 5.85 -4.35 -3.42
N MET A 306 7.16 -4.35 -3.61
CA MET A 306 7.82 -4.33 -4.92
C MET A 306 8.32 -5.71 -5.39
N GLN A 307 8.15 -6.75 -4.57
CA GLN A 307 8.65 -8.09 -4.85
C GLN A 307 8.08 -8.70 -6.14
N PRO A 308 6.75 -8.65 -6.43
CA PRO A 308 6.23 -9.15 -7.70
C PRO A 308 6.72 -8.35 -8.92
N GLN A 309 6.80 -7.02 -8.81
CA GLN A 309 7.24 -6.14 -9.90
C GLN A 309 8.70 -6.39 -10.27
N ILE A 310 9.58 -6.54 -9.27
CA ILE A 310 10.99 -6.86 -9.55
C ILE A 310 11.14 -8.26 -10.11
N ALA A 311 10.31 -9.23 -9.72
CA ALA A 311 10.33 -10.58 -10.29
C ALA A 311 9.99 -10.57 -11.79
N ALA A 312 9.02 -9.76 -12.22
CA ALA A 312 8.70 -9.55 -13.63
C ALA A 312 9.91 -8.99 -14.40
N LEU A 313 10.62 -8.03 -13.80
CA LEU A 313 11.83 -7.44 -14.39
C LEU A 313 12.98 -8.44 -14.46
N LEU A 314 13.22 -9.21 -13.39
CA LEU A 314 14.25 -10.26 -13.34
C LEU A 314 13.98 -11.38 -14.34
N SER A 315 12.71 -11.63 -14.70
CA SER A 315 12.35 -12.66 -15.69
C SER A 315 12.87 -12.39 -17.11
N ILE A 316 13.25 -11.13 -17.41
CA ILE A 316 13.84 -10.71 -18.69
C ILE A 316 15.28 -10.19 -18.53
N ALA A 317 15.88 -10.35 -17.37
CA ALA A 317 17.26 -9.96 -17.11
C ALA A 317 18.23 -11.07 -17.51
N GLN A 318 19.39 -10.71 -18.08
CA GLN A 318 20.39 -11.70 -18.52
C GLN A 318 21.04 -12.42 -17.33
N GLY A 319 20.90 -13.73 -17.26
CA GLY A 319 21.46 -14.61 -16.24
C GLY A 319 20.46 -15.05 -15.19
N THR A 320 20.95 -15.62 -14.09
CA THR A 320 20.12 -16.17 -13.02
C THR A 320 20.14 -15.25 -11.81
N SER A 321 18.95 -14.89 -11.33
CA SER A 321 18.72 -14.05 -10.15
C SER A 321 18.09 -14.85 -9.02
N ILE A 322 18.37 -14.47 -7.77
CA ILE A 322 17.72 -15.03 -6.58
C ILE A 322 16.90 -13.94 -5.91
N LEU A 323 15.61 -14.19 -5.74
CA LEU A 323 14.68 -13.33 -5.04
C LEU A 323 14.23 -13.97 -3.73
N ASN A 324 14.67 -13.42 -2.59
CA ASN A 324 14.31 -13.89 -1.27
C ASN A 324 13.21 -13.02 -0.67
N GLU A 325 12.10 -13.66 -0.23
CA GLU A 325 11.02 -13.00 0.52
C GLU A 325 11.20 -13.26 2.02
N SER A 326 11.52 -12.23 2.78
CA SER A 326 11.75 -12.38 4.22
C SER A 326 10.64 -11.77 5.10
N VAL A 327 9.68 -11.08 4.49
CA VAL A 327 8.60 -10.39 5.23
C VAL A 327 7.33 -11.25 5.28
N TRP A 328 6.95 -11.86 4.14
CA TRP A 328 5.72 -12.65 4.04
C TRP A 328 6.00 -14.10 3.65
N GLU A 329 5.16 -14.99 4.18
CA GLU A 329 5.04 -16.36 3.68
C GLU A 329 4.23 -16.37 2.39
N ASN A 330 4.17 -17.28 1.56
CA ASN A 330 3.26 -17.46 0.40
C ASN A 330 3.14 -16.25 -0.57
N ARG A 331 4.17 -15.40 -0.72
CA ARG A 331 4.11 -14.23 -1.61
C ARG A 331 4.39 -14.55 -3.09
N PHE A 332 4.64 -15.79 -3.47
CA PHE A 332 5.01 -16.19 -4.83
C PHE A 332 3.84 -16.73 -5.68
N ARG A 333 2.59 -16.51 -5.29
CA ARG A 333 1.41 -16.99 -6.03
C ARG A 333 1.35 -16.51 -7.49
N TYR A 334 1.84 -15.30 -7.76
CA TYR A 334 1.88 -14.72 -9.11
C TYR A 334 2.87 -15.42 -10.05
N VAL A 335 3.77 -16.24 -9.54
CA VAL A 335 4.80 -16.92 -10.33
C VAL A 335 4.18 -17.81 -11.41
N GLU A 336 3.06 -18.48 -11.11
CA GLU A 336 2.38 -19.31 -12.09
C GLU A 336 1.83 -18.48 -13.26
N GLU A 337 1.43 -17.24 -13.02
CA GLU A 337 0.98 -16.32 -14.06
C GLU A 337 2.17 -15.84 -14.93
N LEU A 338 3.33 -15.55 -14.33
CA LEU A 338 4.55 -15.24 -15.09
C LEU A 338 5.03 -16.45 -15.92
N LYS A 339 4.92 -17.67 -15.41
CA LYS A 339 5.25 -18.90 -16.15
C LYS A 339 4.34 -19.09 -17.38
N ARG A 340 3.06 -18.71 -17.31
CA ARG A 340 2.16 -18.69 -18.47
C ARG A 340 2.65 -17.75 -19.57
N MET A 341 3.39 -16.71 -19.21
CA MET A 341 4.02 -15.78 -20.14
C MET A 341 5.42 -16.25 -20.60
N GLY A 342 5.88 -17.43 -20.15
CA GLY A 342 7.15 -18.03 -20.54
C GLY A 342 8.31 -17.75 -19.60
N ALA A 343 8.08 -17.15 -18.42
CA ALA A 343 9.13 -16.96 -17.42
C ALA A 343 9.63 -18.30 -16.85
N GLN A 344 10.92 -18.38 -16.58
CA GLN A 344 11.57 -19.54 -15.97
C GLN A 344 11.87 -19.24 -14.48
N ILE A 345 10.96 -19.65 -13.62
CA ILE A 345 11.01 -19.36 -12.17
C ILE A 345 10.80 -20.66 -11.40
N THR A 346 11.72 -20.98 -10.49
CA THR A 346 11.60 -22.08 -9.53
C THR A 346 11.50 -21.51 -8.12
N VAL A 347 10.39 -21.82 -7.43
CA VAL A 347 10.19 -21.40 -6.04
C VAL A 347 10.58 -22.52 -5.08
N ALA A 348 11.44 -22.21 -4.12
CA ALA A 348 11.88 -23.10 -3.05
C ALA A 348 11.76 -22.37 -1.70
N GLY A 349 10.71 -22.67 -0.94
CA GLY A 349 10.43 -22.04 0.34
C GLY A 349 10.21 -20.51 0.19
N LYS A 350 11.08 -19.72 0.82
CA LYS A 350 11.04 -18.24 0.76
C LYS A 350 11.89 -17.65 -0.37
N SER A 351 12.38 -18.47 -1.30
CA SER A 351 13.25 -18.03 -2.39
C SER A 351 12.66 -18.40 -3.73
N ALA A 352 12.83 -17.53 -4.72
CA ALA A 352 12.60 -17.80 -6.12
C ALA A 352 13.93 -17.69 -6.88
N ILE A 353 14.26 -18.71 -7.65
CA ILE A 353 15.35 -18.72 -8.62
C ILE A 353 14.73 -18.35 -9.96
N ILE A 354 15.19 -17.26 -10.56
CA ILE A 354 14.64 -16.69 -11.78
C ILE A 354 15.74 -16.73 -12.84
N GLU A 355 15.53 -17.53 -13.87
CA GLU A 355 16.39 -17.59 -15.04
C GLU A 355 15.81 -16.65 -16.09
N GLY A 356 16.56 -15.58 -16.44
CA GLY A 356 16.09 -14.60 -17.40
C GLY A 356 15.91 -15.18 -18.79
N VAL A 357 14.79 -14.86 -19.42
CA VAL A 357 14.49 -15.23 -20.80
C VAL A 357 14.68 -14.03 -21.74
N GLU A 358 14.90 -14.28 -23.02
CA GLU A 358 15.08 -13.22 -24.00
C GLU A 358 13.85 -12.31 -24.12
N TYR A 359 12.66 -12.89 -24.06
CA TYR A 359 11.37 -12.18 -24.07
C TYR A 359 10.28 -13.00 -23.38
N LEU A 360 9.29 -12.30 -22.83
CA LEU A 360 8.03 -12.89 -22.41
C LEU A 360 7.02 -12.87 -23.56
N LYS A 361 6.04 -13.78 -23.51
CA LYS A 361 4.95 -13.86 -24.49
C LYS A 361 3.65 -13.35 -23.87
N GLY A 362 2.89 -12.57 -24.63
CA GLY A 362 1.55 -12.17 -24.26
C GLY A 362 0.66 -13.39 -24.02
N ALA A 363 -0.08 -13.39 -22.90
CA ALA A 363 -0.95 -14.49 -22.50
C ALA A 363 -2.16 -13.98 -21.71
N PRO A 364 -3.24 -14.77 -21.58
CA PRO A 364 -4.25 -14.54 -20.56
C PRO A 364 -3.66 -14.85 -19.18
N VAL A 365 -3.72 -13.87 -18.25
CA VAL A 365 -3.19 -13.95 -16.89
C VAL A 365 -4.16 -13.30 -15.90
N ARG A 366 -4.01 -13.57 -14.61
CA ARG A 366 -4.88 -13.05 -13.57
C ARG A 366 -4.10 -12.18 -12.59
N ALA A 367 -4.73 -11.11 -12.13
CA ALA A 367 -4.23 -10.34 -11.00
C ALA A 367 -4.60 -11.09 -9.71
N THR A 368 -3.71 -11.95 -9.19
CA THR A 368 -3.98 -12.72 -7.98
C THR A 368 -4.05 -11.85 -6.72
N ASP A 369 -3.51 -10.66 -6.79
CA ASP A 369 -3.56 -9.58 -5.79
C ASP A 369 -3.12 -8.24 -6.41
N LEU A 370 -3.16 -7.16 -5.60
CA LEU A 370 -2.80 -5.81 -6.02
C LEU A 370 -1.40 -5.73 -6.66
N ARG A 371 -0.38 -6.29 -6.02
CA ARG A 371 1.02 -6.16 -6.46
C ARG A 371 1.38 -7.16 -7.55
N ALA A 372 0.77 -8.35 -7.49
CA ALA A 372 0.81 -9.31 -8.58
C ALA A 372 0.21 -8.72 -9.86
N GLY A 373 -0.92 -8.02 -9.77
CA GLY A 373 -1.53 -7.35 -10.90
C GLY A 373 -0.61 -6.31 -11.54
N ALA A 374 0.09 -5.50 -10.73
CA ALA A 374 1.09 -4.55 -11.21
C ALA A 374 2.26 -5.27 -11.94
N ALA A 375 2.71 -6.41 -11.40
CA ALA A 375 3.73 -7.22 -12.06
C ALA A 375 3.26 -7.78 -13.42
N MET A 376 1.98 -8.19 -13.53
CA MET A 376 1.40 -8.64 -14.80
C MET A 376 1.33 -7.50 -15.83
N ILE A 377 1.06 -6.26 -15.39
CA ILE A 377 1.11 -5.10 -16.30
C ILE A 377 2.54 -4.89 -16.81
N ILE A 378 3.55 -4.87 -15.92
CA ILE A 378 4.95 -4.71 -16.31
C ILE A 378 5.36 -5.82 -17.30
N ALA A 379 5.06 -7.07 -16.97
CA ALA A 379 5.34 -8.21 -17.82
C ALA A 379 4.63 -8.09 -19.18
N GLY A 380 3.35 -7.67 -19.21
CA GLY A 380 2.57 -7.46 -20.42
C GLY A 380 3.10 -6.35 -21.32
N LEU A 381 3.58 -5.24 -20.72
CA LEU A 381 4.20 -4.13 -21.45
C LEU A 381 5.51 -4.55 -22.13
N ALA A 382 6.30 -5.42 -21.49
CA ALA A 382 7.56 -5.94 -22.01
C ALA A 382 7.39 -7.15 -22.95
N ALA A 383 6.25 -7.84 -22.91
CA ALA A 383 6.02 -9.06 -23.66
C ALA A 383 5.86 -8.85 -25.19
N HIS A 384 6.12 -9.88 -25.95
CA HIS A 384 5.73 -9.94 -27.35
C HIS A 384 4.29 -10.44 -27.48
N GLY A 385 3.44 -9.67 -28.16
CA GLY A 385 2.04 -10.01 -28.39
C GLY A 385 1.06 -9.33 -27.44
N VAL A 386 -0.09 -9.94 -27.22
CA VAL A 386 -1.19 -9.35 -26.43
C VAL A 386 -1.36 -10.09 -25.12
N THR A 387 -1.32 -9.35 -24.01
CA THR A 387 -1.63 -9.84 -22.67
C THR A 387 -3.03 -9.40 -22.28
N LYS A 388 -3.81 -10.32 -21.71
CA LYS A 388 -5.14 -10.06 -21.15
C LYS A 388 -5.08 -10.30 -19.65
N ILE A 389 -5.30 -9.25 -18.84
CA ILE A 389 -5.25 -9.34 -17.39
C ILE A 389 -6.68 -9.36 -16.85
N GLU A 390 -7.03 -10.43 -16.15
CA GLU A 390 -8.31 -10.62 -15.47
C GLU A 390 -8.20 -10.22 -13.98
N ASP A 391 -9.35 -10.14 -13.28
CA ASP A 391 -9.47 -9.81 -11.86
C ASP A 391 -8.85 -8.43 -11.53
N ILE A 392 -9.05 -7.46 -12.41
CA ILE A 392 -8.45 -6.12 -12.37
C ILE A 392 -8.91 -5.28 -11.17
N GLU A 393 -9.98 -5.64 -10.51
CA GLU A 393 -10.43 -5.04 -9.26
C GLU A 393 -9.35 -5.07 -8.17
N HIS A 394 -8.47 -6.08 -8.18
CA HIS A 394 -7.32 -6.12 -7.29
C HIS A 394 -6.35 -4.97 -7.55
N ILE A 395 -6.15 -4.59 -8.83
CA ILE A 395 -5.25 -3.49 -9.22
C ILE A 395 -5.85 -2.13 -8.86
N GLN A 396 -7.15 -1.96 -9.11
CA GLN A 396 -7.91 -0.73 -8.84
C GLN A 396 -8.00 -0.36 -7.35
N ARG A 397 -7.66 -1.31 -6.47
CA ARG A 397 -7.57 -1.07 -5.02
C ARG A 397 -6.38 -0.19 -4.63
N GLY A 398 -5.38 -0.03 -5.48
CA GLY A 398 -4.17 0.65 -5.08
C GLY A 398 -3.44 1.43 -6.16
N TYR A 399 -3.92 1.42 -7.40
CA TYR A 399 -3.36 2.22 -8.49
C TYR A 399 -4.42 3.11 -9.09
N GLU A 400 -4.20 4.42 -9.00
CA GLU A 400 -5.06 5.44 -9.57
C GLU A 400 -4.76 5.62 -11.06
N ASP A 401 -5.82 5.59 -11.90
CA ASP A 401 -5.77 5.85 -13.35
C ASP A 401 -4.63 5.11 -14.08
N ILE A 402 -4.39 3.87 -13.72
CA ILE A 402 -3.22 3.12 -14.19
C ILE A 402 -3.20 2.99 -15.71
N VAL A 403 -4.35 2.83 -16.36
CA VAL A 403 -4.47 2.75 -17.83
C VAL A 403 -4.09 4.08 -18.46
N GLU A 404 -4.69 5.17 -18.01
CA GLU A 404 -4.47 6.53 -18.51
C GLU A 404 -3.00 6.94 -18.35
N LYS A 405 -2.40 6.65 -17.19
CA LYS A 405 -0.99 6.94 -16.92
C LYS A 405 -0.06 6.17 -17.86
N PHE A 406 -0.28 4.86 -18.07
CA PHE A 406 0.54 4.09 -19.00
C PHE A 406 0.31 4.49 -20.47
N VAL A 407 -0.91 4.79 -20.86
CA VAL A 407 -1.22 5.32 -22.22
C VAL A 407 -0.53 6.67 -22.42
N GLY A 408 -0.51 7.54 -21.41
CA GLY A 408 0.24 8.80 -21.42
C GLY A 408 1.75 8.63 -21.60
N LEU A 409 2.30 7.49 -21.20
CA LEU A 409 3.69 7.09 -21.43
C LEU A 409 3.90 6.34 -22.78
N GLY A 410 2.87 6.24 -23.63
CA GLY A 410 2.94 5.62 -24.94
C GLY A 410 2.63 4.11 -24.96
N ALA A 411 2.15 3.53 -23.86
CA ALA A 411 1.71 2.14 -23.85
C ALA A 411 0.48 1.93 -24.75
N ASP A 412 0.37 0.73 -25.32
CA ASP A 412 -0.82 0.26 -26.01
C ASP A 412 -1.64 -0.59 -25.04
N MET A 413 -2.44 0.10 -24.23
CA MET A 413 -3.21 -0.49 -23.13
C MET A 413 -4.61 0.10 -23.08
N TYR A 414 -5.63 -0.73 -22.81
CA TYR A 414 -6.99 -0.26 -22.60
C TYR A 414 -7.78 -1.18 -21.67
N LEU A 415 -8.84 -0.61 -21.09
CA LEU A 415 -9.85 -1.33 -20.33
C LEU A 415 -10.89 -1.91 -21.29
N MET A 416 -11.08 -3.22 -21.27
CA MET A 416 -12.16 -3.93 -21.96
C MET A 416 -13.26 -4.25 -20.94
N LEU A 417 -14.43 -3.61 -21.08
CA LEU A 417 -15.59 -3.86 -20.25
C LEU A 417 -16.29 -5.16 -20.65
N ASP A 418 -16.78 -5.90 -19.67
CA ASP A 418 -17.64 -7.06 -19.91
C ASP A 418 -19.04 -6.60 -20.32
N PRO A 419 -19.55 -7.02 -21.47
CA PRO A 419 -20.89 -6.64 -21.91
C PRO A 419 -22.01 -6.99 -20.92
N THR A 420 -21.79 -8.00 -20.08
CA THR A 420 -22.81 -8.44 -19.08
C THR A 420 -22.91 -7.51 -17.88
N ASN A 421 -21.92 -6.63 -17.64
CA ASN A 421 -21.94 -5.66 -16.55
C ASN A 421 -22.64 -4.33 -16.90
N SER A 422 -23.05 -4.11 -18.14
CA SER A 422 -23.66 -2.85 -18.58
C SER A 422 -25.11 -2.64 -18.06
N ASP A 423 -25.77 -3.69 -17.55
CA ASP A 423 -27.17 -3.61 -17.10
C ASP A 423 -27.34 -3.26 -15.61
N THR A 424 -26.27 -3.28 -14.81
CA THR A 424 -26.35 -2.94 -13.36
C THR A 424 -26.05 -1.48 -13.04
N ALA A 425 -25.57 -0.68 -13.99
CA ALA A 425 -25.26 0.74 -13.79
C ALA A 425 -26.46 1.71 -13.94
N LYS A 426 -27.68 1.18 -14.18
CA LYS A 426 -28.90 2.01 -14.39
C LYS A 426 -29.90 2.00 -13.24
N ILE A 427 -29.58 1.39 -12.09
CA ILE A 427 -30.48 1.43 -10.91
C ILE A 427 -29.64 1.78 -9.67
N GLY A 428 -29.67 3.04 -9.24
CA GLY A 428 -29.18 3.47 -7.92
C GLY A 428 -28.56 4.83 -7.90
#